data_5c2b5a027fb5c000f19348263b6b6f54
#
_entry.id   5c2b5a027fb5c000f19348263b6b6f54
#
_cell.length_a   1.000
_cell.length_b   1.000
_cell.length_c   1.000
_cell.angle_alpha   90.00
_cell.angle_beta   90.00
_cell.angle_gamma   90.00
#
_symmetry.space_group_name_H-M   'P 1'
#
loop_
_entity.id
_entity.type
_entity.pdbx_description
1 polymer ?
#
loop_
_entity_poly.entity_id
_entity_poly.type
_entity_poly.pdbx_seq_one_letter_code
_entity_poly.pdbx_strand_id
1 'polypeptide(L)'
;DSISLANLGADFGVVGNTAVNSTSQGRSYGLELLLQQKLFKGFYGLTAITFVRSEFKDKNEVYVPSSWDSRIIVSLTAGKKFGKNWELGLKWRFSGGSPYTPYDIPLSSLIPVWNVNGQGLPDYDYLNTQRLPAFHQLDGRIDKKWFFNKFNLNLYLDVQNIYAFDTTLPDYLDVRRDADGNPLVDPANPGSYQ
;
A
#
# COMPACT_ATOMS: atom_id res chain seq x y z
N ASP A 1 20.56 -15.05 -11.39
CA ASP A 1 19.45 -14.15 -11.67
C ASP A 1 19.09 -13.39 -10.41
N SER A 2 19.75 -12.26 -10.19
CA SER A 2 19.54 -11.47 -8.98
C SER A 2 18.48 -10.39 -9.23
N ILE A 3 17.42 -10.43 -8.44
CA ILE A 3 16.39 -9.38 -8.42
C ILE A 3 16.83 -8.33 -7.42
N SER A 4 16.55 -7.06 -7.71
CA SER A 4 16.77 -6.01 -6.72
C SER A 4 15.86 -6.18 -5.52
N LEU A 5 16.41 -6.29 -4.31
CA LEU A 5 15.63 -6.33 -3.07
C LEU A 5 14.74 -5.08 -2.91
N ALA A 6 15.15 -3.94 -3.49
CA ALA A 6 14.35 -2.73 -3.49
C ALA A 6 13.04 -2.85 -4.28
N ASN A 7 12.93 -3.82 -5.19
CA ASN A 7 11.70 -4.10 -5.92
C ASN A 7 10.79 -5.11 -5.24
N LEU A 8 11.28 -5.86 -4.27
CA LEU A 8 10.47 -6.81 -3.48
C LEU A 8 9.56 -6.12 -2.46
N GLY A 9 9.71 -4.82 -2.32
CA GLY A 9 8.79 -3.98 -1.59
C GLY A 9 8.96 -3.94 -0.09
N ALA A 10 7.95 -3.34 0.52
CA ALA A 10 7.77 -3.26 1.96
C ALA A 10 7.19 -4.56 2.52
N ASP A 11 7.41 -5.68 1.88
CA ASP A 11 6.95 -6.94 2.43
C ASP A 11 7.81 -7.27 3.65
N PHE A 12 7.17 -7.27 4.82
CA PHE A 12 7.81 -7.60 6.09
C PHE A 12 8.38 -9.05 6.13
N GLY A 13 8.10 -9.84 5.10
CA GLY A 13 8.63 -11.18 4.91
C GLY A 13 10.01 -11.25 4.28
N VAL A 14 10.56 -10.15 3.76
CA VAL A 14 11.92 -10.13 3.20
C VAL A 14 12.94 -10.10 4.34
N VAL A 15 13.29 -11.26 4.82
CA VAL A 15 14.39 -11.42 5.76
C VAL A 15 15.68 -11.36 4.95
N GLY A 16 16.62 -10.50 5.32
CA GLY A 16 17.90 -10.31 4.62
C GLY A 16 18.88 -11.50 4.76
N ASN A 17 18.38 -12.72 4.56
CA ASN A 17 19.15 -13.98 4.63
C ASN A 17 19.61 -14.50 3.24
N THR A 18 19.23 -13.80 2.18
CA THR A 18 19.63 -14.14 0.80
C THR A 18 20.93 -13.43 0.46
N ALA A 19 21.85 -14.14 -0.21
CA ALA A 19 23.07 -13.54 -0.73
C ALA A 19 22.72 -12.46 -1.76
N VAL A 20 23.24 -11.25 -1.56
CA VAL A 20 22.94 -10.08 -2.40
C VAL A 20 24.19 -9.39 -2.89
N ASN A 21 24.09 -8.73 -4.03
CA ASN A 21 25.12 -7.87 -4.58
C ASN A 21 24.66 -6.40 -4.52
N SER A 22 25.55 -5.48 -4.19
CA SER A 22 25.27 -4.04 -4.16
C SER A 22 25.42 -3.39 -5.55
N THR A 23 24.72 -3.94 -6.55
CA THR A 23 24.79 -3.46 -7.95
C THR A 23 23.51 -2.79 -8.42
N SER A 24 22.48 -2.76 -7.60
CA SER A 24 21.17 -2.21 -7.94
C SER A 24 21.25 -0.72 -8.24
N GLN A 25 20.57 -0.28 -9.29
CA GLN A 25 20.40 1.12 -9.66
C GLN A 25 18.92 1.47 -9.60
N GLY A 26 18.63 2.57 -8.94
CA GLY A 26 17.28 3.11 -8.85
C GLY A 26 17.25 4.58 -9.21
N ARG A 27 16.04 5.06 -9.51
CA ARG A 27 15.76 6.48 -9.69
C ARG A 27 14.40 6.82 -9.11
N SER A 28 14.31 8.02 -8.54
CA SER A 28 13.03 8.56 -8.08
C SER A 28 12.96 10.02 -8.49
N TYR A 29 11.82 10.42 -9.03
CA TYR A 29 11.57 11.79 -9.45
C TYR A 29 10.08 12.11 -9.34
N GLY A 30 9.78 13.40 -9.21
CA GLY A 30 8.39 13.80 -9.04
C GLY A 30 8.21 15.29 -8.89
N LEU A 31 6.97 15.67 -8.63
CA LEU A 31 6.55 17.04 -8.36
C LEU A 31 5.63 17.04 -7.14
N GLU A 32 5.88 17.99 -6.23
CA GLU A 32 5.00 18.24 -5.08
C GLU A 32 4.38 19.62 -5.17
N LEU A 33 3.08 19.67 -4.91
CA LEU A 33 2.32 20.90 -4.76
C LEU A 33 1.74 20.96 -3.35
N LEU A 34 2.08 22.02 -2.61
CA LEU A 34 1.55 22.30 -1.28
C LEU A 34 0.74 23.59 -1.30
N LEU A 35 -0.54 23.50 -0.97
CA LEU A 35 -1.45 24.62 -0.82
C LEU A 35 -1.89 24.72 0.63
N GLN A 36 -1.67 25.88 1.24
CA GLN A 36 -2.06 26.13 2.63
C GLN A 36 -2.96 27.35 2.74
N GLN A 37 -4.14 27.14 3.31
CA GLN A 37 -5.01 28.21 3.79
C GLN A 37 -4.83 28.37 5.29
N LYS A 38 -4.21 29.45 5.72
CA LYS A 38 -4.18 29.84 7.13
C LYS A 38 -5.59 30.21 7.63
N LEU A 39 -5.75 30.18 8.95
CA LEU A 39 -7.07 30.47 9.56
C LEU A 39 -7.64 31.80 9.06
N PHE A 40 -8.74 31.74 8.33
CA PHE A 40 -9.48 32.88 7.81
C PHE A 40 -10.98 32.64 7.98
N LYS A 41 -11.66 33.54 8.65
CA LYS A 41 -13.11 33.43 8.98
C LYS A 41 -13.47 32.08 9.60
N GLY A 42 -12.58 31.52 10.42
CA GLY A 42 -12.75 30.23 11.06
C GLY A 42 -12.33 29.02 10.23
N PHE A 43 -12.05 29.15 8.94
CA PHE A 43 -11.59 28.07 8.08
C PHE A 43 -10.06 28.02 8.01
N TYR A 44 -9.53 26.82 7.93
CA TYR A 44 -8.12 26.53 7.60
C TYR A 44 -8.03 25.24 6.80
N GLY A 45 -6.95 25.07 6.05
CA GLY A 45 -6.76 23.87 5.26
C GLY A 45 -5.34 23.71 4.76
N LEU A 46 -5.00 22.48 4.44
CA LEU A 46 -3.73 22.07 3.84
C LEU A 46 -4.01 21.00 2.79
N THR A 47 -3.54 21.21 1.58
CA THR A 47 -3.59 20.22 0.50
C THR A 47 -2.18 19.97 0.02
N ALA A 48 -1.74 18.71 0.06
CA ALA A 48 -0.52 18.24 -0.53
C ALA A 48 -0.85 17.28 -1.66
N ILE A 49 -0.27 17.51 -2.84
CA ILE A 49 -0.41 16.63 -4.00
C ILE A 49 1.00 16.29 -4.46
N THR A 50 1.32 15.00 -4.50
CA THR A 50 2.60 14.48 -4.94
C THR A 50 2.41 13.61 -6.16
N PHE A 51 3.09 13.93 -7.24
CA PHE A 51 3.29 13.05 -8.39
C PHE A 51 4.67 12.44 -8.29
N VAL A 52 4.78 11.14 -8.25
CA VAL A 52 6.06 10.44 -8.03
C VAL A 52 6.20 9.27 -8.99
N ARG A 53 7.44 9.07 -9.42
CA ARG A 53 7.92 7.85 -10.05
C ARG A 53 9.10 7.34 -9.24
N SER A 54 9.02 6.08 -8.86
CA SER A 54 10.08 5.36 -8.17
C SER A 54 10.34 4.05 -8.89
N GLU A 55 11.55 3.87 -9.41
CA GLU A 55 11.89 2.77 -10.29
C GLU A 55 13.26 2.21 -9.91
N PHE A 56 13.44 0.90 -10.07
CA PHE A 56 14.71 0.21 -9.96
C PHE A 56 14.94 -0.66 -11.19
N LYS A 57 16.19 -0.93 -11.52
CA LYS A 57 16.53 -1.86 -12.58
C LYS A 57 16.21 -3.30 -12.15
N ASP A 58 15.56 -4.04 -13.03
CA ASP A 58 15.33 -5.47 -12.90
C ASP A 58 16.55 -6.29 -13.31
N LYS A 59 16.40 -7.62 -13.40
CA LYS A 59 17.44 -8.56 -13.84
C LYS A 59 17.94 -8.30 -15.28
N ASN A 60 17.13 -7.63 -16.12
CA ASN A 60 17.45 -7.29 -17.50
C ASN A 60 17.98 -5.86 -17.66
N GLU A 61 18.31 -5.22 -16.54
CA GLU A 61 18.74 -3.81 -16.47
C GLU A 61 17.70 -2.79 -16.97
N VAL A 62 16.42 -3.19 -17.03
CA VAL A 62 15.31 -2.32 -17.39
C VAL A 62 14.72 -1.68 -16.14
N TYR A 63 14.40 -0.39 -16.20
CA TYR A 63 13.74 0.29 -15.10
C TYR A 63 12.27 -0.16 -14.99
N VAL A 64 11.92 -0.75 -13.87
CA VAL A 64 10.56 -1.18 -13.52
C VAL A 64 10.09 -0.44 -12.26
N PRO A 65 8.78 -0.25 -12.06
CA PRO A 65 8.27 0.40 -10.87
C PRO A 65 8.72 -0.32 -9.61
N SER A 66 9.15 0.45 -8.61
CA SER A 66 9.33 -0.10 -7.26
C SER A 66 7.97 -0.30 -6.59
N SER A 67 7.91 -1.11 -5.55
CA SER A 67 6.69 -1.29 -4.75
C SER A 67 6.18 -0.01 -4.10
N TRP A 68 7.00 1.04 -4.07
CA TRP A 68 6.68 2.37 -3.55
C TRP A 68 6.13 3.34 -4.61
N ASP A 69 6.05 2.93 -5.88
CA ASP A 69 5.62 3.77 -7.00
C ASP A 69 4.12 3.98 -6.99
N SER A 70 3.60 4.73 -6.03
CA SER A 70 2.18 5.07 -5.93
C SER A 70 1.68 6.02 -7.02
N ARG A 71 2.54 6.60 -7.84
CA ARG A 71 2.29 7.58 -8.91
C ARG A 71 1.69 8.90 -8.44
N ILE A 72 0.63 8.86 -7.65
CA ILE A 72 -0.05 10.05 -7.12
C ILE A 72 -0.44 9.81 -5.67
N ILE A 73 -0.12 10.80 -4.83
CA ILE A 73 -0.53 10.82 -3.42
C ILE A 73 -1.18 12.17 -3.17
N VAL A 74 -2.36 12.16 -2.55
CA VAL A 74 -3.07 13.37 -2.15
C VAL A 74 -3.39 13.30 -0.67
N SER A 75 -3.09 14.38 0.04
CA SER A 75 -3.51 14.58 1.43
C SER A 75 -4.23 15.93 1.53
N LEU A 76 -5.48 15.88 1.92
CA LEU A 76 -6.30 17.07 2.15
C LEU A 76 -6.70 17.09 3.62
N THR A 77 -6.37 18.17 4.30
CA THR A 77 -6.83 18.43 5.66
C THR A 77 -7.55 19.78 5.65
N ALA A 78 -8.76 19.82 6.18
CA ALA A 78 -9.52 21.05 6.31
C ALA A 78 -10.20 21.10 7.66
N GLY A 79 -10.36 22.28 8.20
CA GLY A 79 -11.06 22.46 9.46
C GLY A 79 -11.78 23.79 9.56
N LYS A 80 -12.74 23.82 10.46
CA LYS A 80 -13.51 25.00 10.76
C LYS A 80 -13.67 25.16 12.27
N LYS A 81 -13.30 26.35 12.76
CA LYS A 81 -13.60 26.81 14.12
C LYS A 81 -14.90 27.62 14.09
N PHE A 82 -15.78 27.33 15.00
CA PHE A 82 -17.04 28.02 15.14
C PHE A 82 -17.38 28.33 16.60
N GLY A 83 -18.46 29.07 16.83
CA GLY A 83 -18.76 29.66 18.12
C GLY A 83 -18.69 28.71 19.32
N LYS A 84 -18.40 29.24 20.51
CA LYS A 84 -18.31 28.49 21.77
C LYS A 84 -17.20 27.40 21.78
N ASN A 85 -16.07 27.67 21.10
CA ASN A 85 -14.86 26.82 21.08
C ASN A 85 -15.10 25.40 20.51
N TRP A 86 -15.93 25.27 19.51
CA TRP A 86 -16.06 24.09 18.70
C TRP A 86 -15.10 24.14 17.51
N GLU A 87 -14.58 22.98 17.13
CA GLU A 87 -13.75 22.81 15.94
C GLU A 87 -14.13 21.52 15.24
N LEU A 88 -14.37 21.60 13.93
CA LEU A 88 -14.56 20.43 13.06
C LEU A 88 -13.34 20.29 12.16
N GLY A 89 -12.77 19.10 12.08
CA GLY A 89 -11.68 18.73 11.18
C GLY A 89 -12.08 17.58 10.27
N LEU A 90 -11.65 17.65 9.02
CA LEU A 90 -11.75 16.58 8.04
C LEU A 90 -10.36 16.32 7.45
N LYS A 91 -10.03 15.05 7.22
CA LYS A 91 -8.81 14.62 6.54
C LYS A 91 -9.16 13.57 5.52
N TRP A 92 -8.83 13.85 4.27
CA TRP A 92 -8.97 12.90 3.19
C TRP A 92 -7.60 12.54 2.63
N ARG A 93 -7.37 11.25 2.42
CA ARG A 93 -6.14 10.71 1.86
C ARG A 93 -6.47 9.90 0.63
N PHE A 94 -5.60 10.00 -0.36
CA PHE A 94 -5.63 9.19 -1.58
C PHE A 94 -4.20 8.77 -1.93
N SER A 95 -4.03 7.52 -2.32
CA SER A 95 -2.79 7.00 -2.87
C SER A 95 -3.11 6.11 -4.07
N GLY A 96 -2.41 6.31 -5.16
CA GLY A 96 -2.47 5.40 -6.30
C GLY A 96 -2.08 3.98 -5.87
N GLY A 97 -2.62 2.98 -6.54
CA GLY A 97 -2.39 1.58 -6.22
C GLY A 97 -0.91 1.20 -6.30
N SER A 98 -0.44 0.45 -5.31
CA SER A 98 0.93 -0.05 -5.28
C SER A 98 1.16 -1.10 -6.36
N PRO A 99 2.33 -1.11 -7.02
CA PRO A 99 2.70 -2.17 -7.93
C PRO A 99 2.85 -3.51 -7.18
N TYR A 100 2.55 -4.59 -7.87
CA TYR A 100 2.83 -5.94 -7.40
C TYR A 100 3.19 -6.86 -8.56
N THR A 101 3.87 -7.95 -8.23
CA THR A 101 4.26 -9.01 -9.18
C THR A 101 3.21 -10.10 -9.17
N PRO A 102 2.64 -10.50 -10.32
CA PRO A 102 1.73 -11.63 -10.39
C PRO A 102 2.46 -12.94 -10.07
N TYR A 103 1.70 -13.98 -9.75
CA TYR A 103 2.26 -15.31 -9.56
C TYR A 103 2.49 -16.03 -10.90
N ASP A 104 3.59 -16.79 -10.98
CA ASP A 104 3.78 -17.83 -12.01
C ASP A 104 2.92 -19.03 -11.60
N ILE A 105 1.68 -19.07 -12.09
CA ILE A 105 0.73 -20.13 -11.76
C ILE A 105 1.20 -21.51 -12.26
N PRO A 106 1.66 -21.67 -13.53
CA PRO A 106 2.18 -22.94 -14.00
C PRO A 106 3.32 -23.50 -13.15
N LEU A 107 4.27 -22.66 -12.78
CA LEU A 107 5.41 -23.07 -11.94
C LEU A 107 4.97 -23.35 -10.51
N SER A 108 4.15 -22.48 -9.93
CA SER A 108 3.67 -22.60 -8.55
C SER A 108 2.84 -23.87 -8.33
N SER A 109 2.05 -24.29 -9.34
CA SER A 109 1.17 -25.45 -9.23
C SER A 109 1.92 -26.78 -9.24
N LEU A 110 3.17 -26.85 -9.70
CA LEU A 110 3.94 -28.09 -9.74
C LEU A 110 4.11 -28.66 -8.32
N ILE A 111 3.76 -29.93 -8.14
CA ILE A 111 3.83 -30.63 -6.85
C ILE A 111 5.19 -30.49 -6.16
N PRO A 112 6.35 -30.76 -6.82
CA PRO A 112 7.65 -30.61 -6.17
C PRO A 112 7.97 -29.18 -5.80
N VAL A 113 7.48 -28.19 -6.56
CA VAL A 113 7.71 -26.77 -6.29
C VAL A 113 6.86 -26.30 -5.11
N TRP A 114 5.58 -26.64 -5.11
CA TRP A 114 4.68 -26.29 -4.02
C TRP A 114 5.11 -26.93 -2.68
N ASN A 115 5.48 -28.21 -2.68
CA ASN A 115 5.88 -28.91 -1.47
C ASN A 115 7.14 -28.35 -0.81
N VAL A 116 7.98 -27.68 -1.59
CA VAL A 116 9.21 -27.01 -1.04
C VAL A 116 8.88 -25.61 -0.52
N ASN A 117 8.04 -24.86 -1.24
CA ASN A 117 7.82 -23.43 -0.95
C ASN A 117 6.59 -23.19 -0.06
N GLY A 118 5.54 -24.01 -0.17
CA GLY A 118 4.29 -23.85 0.57
C GLY A 118 3.48 -22.60 0.21
N GLN A 119 3.85 -21.93 -0.89
CA GLN A 119 3.23 -20.68 -1.36
C GLN A 119 3.46 -20.49 -2.85
N GLY A 120 2.68 -19.59 -3.46
CA GLY A 120 2.90 -19.17 -4.83
C GLY A 120 4.23 -18.48 -5.03
N LEU A 121 4.84 -18.71 -6.19
CA LEU A 121 6.08 -18.05 -6.61
C LEU A 121 5.75 -16.84 -7.49
N PRO A 122 6.28 -15.64 -7.20
CA PRO A 122 6.14 -14.49 -8.07
C PRO A 122 6.78 -14.73 -9.45
N ASP A 123 6.11 -14.29 -10.49
CA ASP A 123 6.66 -14.28 -11.86
C ASP A 123 7.54 -13.04 -12.03
N TYR A 124 8.84 -13.22 -11.88
CA TYR A 124 9.80 -12.13 -11.97
C TYR A 124 10.08 -11.63 -13.41
N ASP A 125 9.50 -12.25 -14.44
CA ASP A 125 9.49 -11.68 -15.78
C ASP A 125 8.46 -10.55 -15.89
N TYR A 126 7.47 -10.55 -15.00
CA TYR A 126 6.43 -9.53 -14.87
C TYR A 126 6.56 -8.73 -13.54
N LEU A 127 7.80 -8.48 -13.10
CA LEU A 127 8.09 -7.78 -11.85
C LEU A 127 7.36 -6.43 -11.78
N ASN A 128 6.48 -6.27 -10.78
CA ASN A 128 5.73 -5.05 -10.49
C ASN A 128 4.92 -4.48 -11.68
N THR A 129 4.48 -5.34 -12.61
CA THR A 129 3.68 -4.93 -13.77
C THR A 129 2.21 -4.69 -13.44
N GLN A 130 1.70 -5.36 -12.42
CA GLN A 130 0.32 -5.21 -11.98
C GLN A 130 0.20 -4.10 -10.92
N ARG A 131 -1.03 -3.59 -10.73
CA ARG A 131 -1.31 -2.58 -9.71
C ARG A 131 -2.58 -2.90 -8.95
N LEU A 132 -2.52 -2.71 -7.65
CA LEU A 132 -3.68 -2.72 -6.79
C LEU A 132 -4.61 -1.53 -7.10
N PRO A 133 -5.88 -1.60 -6.75
CA PRO A 133 -6.77 -0.45 -6.73
C PRO A 133 -6.19 0.69 -5.88
N ALA A 134 -6.59 1.92 -6.21
CA ALA A 134 -6.18 3.07 -5.42
C ALA A 134 -6.78 3.00 -4.02
N PHE A 135 -6.00 3.44 -3.04
CA PHE A 135 -6.45 3.61 -1.66
C PHE A 135 -7.01 5.02 -1.44
N HIS A 136 -8.11 5.14 -0.72
CA HIS A 136 -8.58 6.43 -0.22
C HIS A 136 -9.32 6.27 1.11
N GLN A 137 -9.26 7.31 1.94
CA GLN A 137 -9.87 7.29 3.27
C GLN A 137 -10.28 8.71 3.68
N LEU A 138 -11.44 8.81 4.32
CA LEU A 138 -11.92 10.04 4.93
C LEU A 138 -12.03 9.85 6.44
N ASP A 139 -11.38 10.74 7.18
CA ASP A 139 -11.42 10.82 8.63
C ASP A 139 -12.09 12.13 9.04
N GLY A 140 -12.82 12.12 10.13
CA GLY A 140 -13.49 13.30 10.68
C GLY A 140 -13.33 13.40 12.18
N ARG A 141 -13.15 14.62 12.66
CA ARG A 141 -12.98 14.90 14.07
C ARG A 141 -13.76 16.14 14.48
N ILE A 142 -14.39 16.07 15.63
CA ILE A 142 -15.03 17.21 16.26
C ILE A 142 -14.46 17.42 17.67
N ASP A 143 -14.05 18.62 17.96
CA ASP A 143 -13.48 19.04 19.24
C ASP A 143 -14.36 20.06 19.92
N LYS A 144 -14.42 19.96 21.25
CA LYS A 144 -14.99 20.96 22.13
C LYS A 144 -14.01 21.32 23.24
N LYS A 145 -13.70 22.62 23.37
CA LYS A 145 -12.77 23.14 24.37
C LYS A 145 -13.47 23.98 25.42
N TRP A 146 -13.08 23.80 26.69
CA TRP A 146 -13.48 24.62 27.81
C TRP A 146 -12.22 25.15 28.48
N PHE A 147 -12.24 26.43 28.81
CA PHE A 147 -11.14 27.10 29.48
C PHE A 147 -11.58 27.49 30.93
N PHE A 148 -10.92 26.92 31.89
CA PHE A 148 -11.09 27.19 33.31
C PHE A 148 -9.86 27.92 33.85
N ASN A 149 -9.98 28.54 34.99
CA ASN A 149 -8.89 29.35 35.57
C ASN A 149 -7.61 28.55 35.87
N LYS A 150 -7.72 27.25 36.16
CA LYS A 150 -6.60 26.39 36.55
C LYS A 150 -6.26 25.30 35.54
N PHE A 151 -7.14 25.00 34.59
CA PHE A 151 -6.96 23.94 33.61
C PHE A 151 -7.82 24.19 32.36
N ASN A 152 -7.46 23.53 31.29
CA ASN A 152 -8.25 23.49 30.06
C ASN A 152 -8.72 22.04 29.82
N LEU A 153 -9.98 21.87 29.43
CA LEU A 153 -10.53 20.59 29.06
C LEU A 153 -10.78 20.59 27.53
N ASN A 154 -10.29 19.59 26.85
CA ASN A 154 -10.60 19.32 25.46
C ASN A 154 -11.23 17.93 25.34
N LEU A 155 -12.46 17.87 24.89
CA LEU A 155 -13.15 16.63 24.54
C LEU A 155 -13.24 16.56 23.04
N TYR A 156 -12.95 15.38 22.47
CA TYR A 156 -13.07 15.17 21.03
C TYR A 156 -13.67 13.81 20.71
N LEU A 157 -14.29 13.74 19.56
CA LEU A 157 -14.69 12.51 18.88
C LEU A 157 -13.95 12.45 17.54
N ASP A 158 -13.22 11.38 17.31
CA ASP A 158 -12.49 11.10 16.08
C ASP A 158 -13.06 9.84 15.44
N VAL A 159 -13.47 9.94 14.18
CA VAL A 159 -13.99 8.83 13.39
C VAL A 159 -13.10 8.66 12.17
N GLN A 160 -12.42 7.52 12.09
CA GLN A 160 -11.57 7.18 10.97
C GLN A 160 -12.33 6.34 9.96
N ASN A 161 -11.97 6.48 8.68
CA ASN A 161 -12.56 5.73 7.60
C ASN A 161 -14.11 5.81 7.57
N ILE A 162 -14.64 7.04 7.53
CA ILE A 162 -16.08 7.33 7.69
C ILE A 162 -16.96 6.54 6.71
N TYR A 163 -16.47 6.28 5.51
CA TYR A 163 -17.23 5.54 4.48
C TYR A 163 -16.82 4.07 4.36
N ALA A 164 -16.08 3.54 5.37
CA ALA A 164 -15.69 2.13 5.47
C ALA A 164 -15.03 1.58 4.18
N PHE A 165 -14.05 2.33 3.65
CA PHE A 165 -13.29 1.88 2.49
C PHE A 165 -12.49 0.63 2.82
N ASP A 166 -12.63 -0.42 2.00
CA ASP A 166 -11.88 -1.65 2.14
C ASP A 166 -10.60 -1.61 1.29
N THR A 167 -9.45 -1.83 1.93
CA THR A 167 -8.17 -1.90 1.25
C THR A 167 -8.00 -3.26 0.59
N THR A 168 -7.76 -3.26 -0.72
CA THR A 168 -7.44 -4.48 -1.45
C THR A 168 -5.97 -4.84 -1.25
N LEU A 169 -5.71 -6.07 -0.83
CA LEU A 169 -4.38 -6.67 -0.78
C LEU A 169 -4.13 -7.47 -2.07
N PRO A 170 -2.87 -7.79 -2.42
CA PRO A 170 -2.58 -8.74 -3.49
C PRO A 170 -3.27 -10.08 -3.21
N ASP A 171 -3.71 -10.74 -4.27
CA ASP A 171 -4.28 -12.08 -4.16
C ASP A 171 -3.24 -13.03 -3.54
N TYR A 172 -3.72 -13.91 -2.67
CA TYR A 172 -2.93 -14.98 -2.10
C TYR A 172 -3.18 -16.25 -2.93
N LEU A 173 -2.11 -16.82 -3.49
CA LEU A 173 -2.20 -18.08 -4.22
C LEU A 173 -2.08 -19.26 -3.24
N ASP A 174 -3.10 -20.11 -3.21
CA ASP A 174 -3.09 -21.38 -2.47
C ASP A 174 -3.60 -22.50 -3.39
N VAL A 175 -3.29 -23.73 -3.03
CA VAL A 175 -3.79 -24.93 -3.71
C VAL A 175 -5.14 -25.33 -3.12
N ARG A 176 -6.01 -25.88 -3.95
CA ARG A 176 -7.26 -26.49 -3.47
C ARG A 176 -6.98 -27.67 -2.57
N ARG A 177 -7.79 -27.81 -1.52
CA ARG A 177 -7.64 -28.87 -0.52
C ARG A 177 -8.95 -29.68 -0.39
N ASP A 178 -8.80 -30.95 -0.04
CA ASP A 178 -9.93 -31.81 0.35
C ASP A 178 -10.46 -31.45 1.75
N ALA A 179 -11.47 -32.20 2.21
CA ALA A 179 -12.05 -32.02 3.53
C ALA A 179 -11.07 -32.31 4.68
N ASP A 180 -10.03 -33.07 4.43
CA ASP A 180 -8.99 -33.43 5.40
C ASP A 180 -7.80 -32.47 5.35
N GLY A 181 -7.83 -31.46 4.45
CA GLY A 181 -6.80 -30.43 4.30
C GLY A 181 -5.63 -30.83 3.36
N ASN A 182 -5.74 -31.95 2.64
CA ASN A 182 -4.68 -32.36 1.71
C ASN A 182 -4.83 -31.65 0.37
N PRO A 183 -3.72 -31.19 -0.26
CA PRO A 183 -3.77 -30.59 -1.58
C PRO A 183 -4.33 -31.55 -2.64
N LEU A 184 -5.23 -31.03 -3.48
CA LEU A 184 -5.85 -31.80 -4.56
C LEU A 184 -4.97 -31.76 -5.80
N VAL A 185 -4.64 -32.95 -6.30
CA VAL A 185 -3.92 -33.09 -7.58
C VAL A 185 -4.86 -32.76 -8.75
N ASP A 186 -4.34 -32.06 -9.74
CA ASP A 186 -5.08 -31.73 -10.95
C ASP A 186 -5.29 -33.03 -11.79
N PRO A 187 -6.56 -33.45 -12.05
CA PRO A 187 -6.83 -34.63 -12.85
C PRO A 187 -6.34 -34.51 -14.29
N ALA A 188 -6.26 -33.27 -14.80
CA ALA A 188 -5.77 -33.02 -16.19
C ALA A 188 -4.24 -32.98 -16.25
N ASN A 189 -3.57 -32.69 -15.13
CA ASN A 189 -2.12 -32.63 -15.02
C ASN A 189 -1.65 -33.25 -13.69
N PRO A 190 -1.43 -34.57 -13.61
CA PRO A 190 -1.06 -35.26 -12.37
C PRO A 190 0.26 -34.80 -11.73
N GLY A 191 1.04 -33.98 -12.41
CA GLY A 191 2.26 -33.35 -11.88
C GLY A 191 2.02 -32.04 -11.13
N SER A 192 0.77 -31.56 -11.06
CA SER A 192 0.39 -30.28 -10.47
C SER A 192 -0.75 -30.41 -9.48
N TYR A 193 -0.84 -29.46 -8.54
CA TYR A 193 -2.03 -29.22 -7.72
C TYR A 193 -3.04 -28.32 -8.45
N GLN A 194 -4.33 -28.39 -8.01
CA GLN A 194 -5.41 -27.51 -8.52
C GLN A 194 -5.34 -26.11 -7.94
#